data_37d47f4c30529d4db82a9656dd1a5c56
#
_entry.id   37d47f4c30529d4db82a9656dd1a5c56
#
_cell.length_a   1.000
_cell.length_b   1.000
_cell.length_c   1.000
_cell.angle_alpha   90.00
_cell.angle_beta   90.00
_cell.angle_gamma   90.00
#
_symmetry.space_group_name_H-M   'P 1'
#
loop_
_entity.id
_entity.type
_entity.pdbx_description
1 polymer ?
#
loop_
_entity_poly.entity_id
_entity_poly.type
_entity_poly.pdbx_seq_one_letter_code
_entity_poly.pdbx_strand_id
1 'polypeptide(L)'
;MAAKDLYEKDFYKVLGVDKKAPADEIKKRYRSLARDLHPDKTKGDAAKEEQFKAVSEAYEILSDAKKRAEYDEARTLFEKGGFRAPQGGGFQGGDFGDIFGGGNPQDIFANLFGGGGRRGPRKGQDLQTEATITFRESVFGTTLDLRLGMERGGSQNISARVPTGVTDGAKIRVKGKGAPGEAGPGDLFIQLHVKPHPIFGRKGENLTLTLPVTFAEAALGADIKVPTLAGDDVTVRIAPGTPNGRTLRVKGRGVTKGSTTGDLLVTVEVQVPQRVDGKALDALKKFAEETASEDVRLDFVNKAKI
;
A
#
# COMPACT_ATOMS: atom_id res chain seq x y z
N MET A 1 -13.19 23.66 -18.63
CA MET A 1 -12.94 24.67 -19.69
C MET A 1 -13.55 24.14 -20.97
N ALA A 2 -14.30 24.96 -21.70
CA ALA A 2 -14.93 24.51 -22.94
C ALA A 2 -13.85 24.29 -24.01
N ALA A 3 -14.03 23.28 -24.89
CA ALA A 3 -13.10 23.00 -25.99
C ALA A 3 -12.78 24.22 -26.87
N LYS A 4 -13.69 25.21 -26.88
CA LYS A 4 -13.55 26.49 -27.56
C LYS A 4 -12.40 27.35 -27.02
N ASP A 5 -12.17 27.32 -25.69
CA ASP A 5 -11.13 28.10 -25.02
C ASP A 5 -9.71 27.61 -25.37
N LEU A 6 -9.55 26.34 -25.74
CA LEU A 6 -8.26 25.73 -26.11
C LEU A 6 -7.72 26.25 -27.44
N TYR A 7 -8.63 26.62 -28.36
CA TYR A 7 -8.27 27.09 -29.72
C TYR A 7 -8.28 28.62 -29.83
N GLU A 8 -8.97 29.32 -28.90
CA GLU A 8 -8.92 30.78 -28.80
C GLU A 8 -7.60 31.25 -28.17
N LYS A 9 -6.97 30.42 -27.31
CA LYS A 9 -5.66 30.74 -26.69
C LYS A 9 -4.49 30.48 -27.65
N ASP A 10 -3.65 31.51 -27.83
CA ASP A 10 -2.42 31.38 -28.59
C ASP A 10 -1.27 30.90 -27.69
N PHE A 11 -1.02 29.57 -27.67
CA PHE A 11 0.04 28.99 -26.83
C PHE A 11 1.43 29.51 -27.16
N TYR A 12 1.70 29.88 -28.40
CA TYR A 12 2.98 30.51 -28.77
C TYR A 12 3.13 31.90 -28.12
N LYS A 13 2.03 32.70 -28.11
CA LYS A 13 1.99 33.98 -27.40
C LYS A 13 2.09 33.83 -25.90
N VAL A 14 1.46 32.80 -25.32
CA VAL A 14 1.54 32.50 -23.87
C VAL A 14 2.98 32.24 -23.45
N LEU A 15 3.73 31.50 -24.24
CA LEU A 15 5.18 31.26 -23.99
C LEU A 15 6.07 32.41 -24.46
N GLY A 16 5.55 33.33 -25.28
CA GLY A 16 6.32 34.41 -25.86
C GLY A 16 7.38 33.93 -26.86
N VAL A 17 7.03 32.96 -27.69
CA VAL A 17 7.88 32.37 -28.74
C VAL A 17 7.22 32.50 -30.12
N ASP A 18 8.01 32.38 -31.18
CA ASP A 18 7.49 32.36 -32.55
C ASP A 18 6.81 31.03 -32.88
N LYS A 19 5.81 31.03 -33.80
CA LYS A 19 5.14 29.82 -34.27
C LYS A 19 6.12 28.79 -34.87
N LYS A 20 7.27 29.24 -35.38
CA LYS A 20 8.33 28.37 -35.95
C LYS A 20 9.44 28.05 -34.97
N ALA A 21 9.32 28.44 -33.71
CA ALA A 21 10.35 28.19 -32.70
C ALA A 21 10.70 26.70 -32.58
N PRO A 22 11.99 26.35 -32.53
CA PRO A 22 12.44 24.98 -32.30
C PRO A 22 12.07 24.50 -30.88
N ALA A 23 12.03 23.19 -30.67
CA ALA A 23 11.64 22.59 -29.38
C ALA A 23 12.54 23.05 -28.22
N ASP A 24 13.83 23.29 -28.48
CA ASP A 24 14.79 23.75 -27.47
C ASP A 24 14.50 25.19 -27.00
N GLU A 25 14.04 26.03 -27.89
CA GLU A 25 13.64 27.42 -27.56
C GLU A 25 12.37 27.44 -26.72
N ILE A 26 11.35 26.63 -27.09
CA ILE A 26 10.12 26.43 -26.33
C ILE A 26 10.46 25.97 -24.92
N LYS A 27 11.33 24.98 -24.77
CA LYS A 27 11.78 24.43 -23.49
C LYS A 27 12.55 25.46 -22.66
N LYS A 28 13.42 26.23 -23.28
CA LYS A 28 14.20 27.31 -22.62
C LYS A 28 13.28 28.39 -22.09
N ARG A 29 12.32 28.82 -22.89
CA ARG A 29 11.36 29.86 -22.51
C ARG A 29 10.44 29.42 -21.39
N TYR A 30 9.90 28.19 -21.46
CA TYR A 30 9.11 27.60 -20.39
C TYR A 30 9.88 27.60 -19.06
N ARG A 31 11.13 27.12 -19.06
CA ARG A 31 11.94 27.07 -17.83
C ARG A 31 12.16 28.43 -17.19
N SER A 32 12.30 29.46 -18.02
CA SER A 32 12.43 30.85 -17.51
C SER A 32 11.14 31.31 -16.86
N LEU A 33 9.98 31.15 -17.56
CA LEU A 33 8.69 31.57 -17.06
C LEU A 33 8.26 30.76 -15.81
N ALA A 34 8.51 29.45 -15.81
CA ALA A 34 8.21 28.58 -14.67
C ALA A 34 8.99 28.95 -13.41
N ARG A 35 10.25 29.43 -13.56
CA ARG A 35 11.07 29.93 -12.45
C ARG A 35 10.56 31.26 -11.91
N ASP A 36 10.08 32.13 -12.78
CA ASP A 36 9.60 33.47 -12.41
C ASP A 36 8.21 33.44 -11.80
N LEU A 37 7.38 32.48 -12.23
CA LEU A 37 5.98 32.30 -11.79
C LEU A 37 5.81 31.19 -10.74
N HIS A 38 6.91 30.65 -10.19
CA HIS A 38 6.83 29.54 -9.22
C HIS A 38 6.05 29.96 -7.95
N PRO A 39 5.15 29.11 -7.43
CA PRO A 39 4.33 29.44 -6.25
C PRO A 39 5.14 29.91 -5.04
N ASP A 40 6.33 29.34 -4.81
CA ASP A 40 7.22 29.73 -3.72
C ASP A 40 7.74 31.18 -3.82
N LYS A 41 7.81 31.71 -5.03
CA LYS A 41 8.24 33.10 -5.27
C LYS A 41 7.07 34.09 -5.29
N THR A 42 5.92 33.64 -5.69
CA THR A 42 4.75 34.50 -5.93
C THR A 42 3.86 34.66 -4.71
N LYS A 43 4.12 33.93 -3.61
CA LYS A 43 3.47 34.08 -2.28
C LYS A 43 1.94 34.20 -2.34
N GLY A 44 1.25 33.42 -3.18
CA GLY A 44 -0.21 33.39 -3.26
C GLY A 44 -0.83 34.50 -4.14
N ASP A 45 -0.08 35.07 -5.07
CA ASP A 45 -0.58 35.99 -6.09
C ASP A 45 -1.42 35.19 -7.12
N ALA A 46 -2.75 35.28 -7.02
CA ALA A 46 -3.70 34.53 -7.84
C ALA A 46 -3.50 34.78 -9.35
N ALA A 47 -3.11 36.01 -9.76
CA ALA A 47 -2.88 36.33 -11.16
C ALA A 47 -1.64 35.61 -11.72
N LYS A 48 -0.58 35.49 -10.92
CA LYS A 48 0.62 34.76 -11.30
C LYS A 48 0.42 33.24 -11.28
N GLU A 49 -0.42 32.73 -10.38
CA GLU A 49 -0.82 31.30 -10.39
C GLU A 49 -1.59 30.96 -11.66
N GLU A 50 -2.50 31.83 -12.11
CA GLU A 50 -3.24 31.65 -13.35
C GLU A 50 -2.30 31.71 -14.57
N GLN A 51 -1.33 32.63 -14.57
CA GLN A 51 -0.30 32.70 -15.61
C GLN A 51 0.57 31.44 -15.60
N PHE A 52 0.95 30.91 -14.44
CA PHE A 52 1.72 29.66 -14.34
C PHE A 52 0.96 28.47 -14.92
N LYS A 53 -0.36 28.38 -14.66
CA LYS A 53 -1.23 27.34 -15.26
C LYS A 53 -1.27 27.45 -16.77
N ALA A 54 -1.45 28.67 -17.30
CA ALA A 54 -1.48 28.91 -18.75
C ALA A 54 -0.13 28.58 -19.43
N VAL A 55 0.99 28.93 -18.80
CA VAL A 55 2.34 28.63 -19.30
C VAL A 55 2.62 27.13 -19.28
N SER A 56 2.16 26.41 -18.26
CA SER A 56 2.32 24.96 -18.14
C SER A 56 1.47 24.22 -19.17
N GLU A 57 0.22 24.65 -19.40
CA GLU A 57 -0.65 24.14 -20.44
C GLU A 57 -0.05 24.33 -21.84
N ALA A 58 0.44 25.54 -22.14
CA ALA A 58 1.10 25.85 -23.42
C ALA A 58 2.34 24.98 -23.67
N TYR A 59 3.15 24.74 -22.64
CA TYR A 59 4.33 23.88 -22.76
C TYR A 59 3.96 22.42 -22.96
N GLU A 60 2.96 21.91 -22.28
CA GLU A 60 2.49 20.52 -22.45
C GLU A 60 2.09 20.22 -23.92
N ILE A 61 1.45 21.17 -24.57
CA ILE A 61 1.01 21.01 -25.96
C ILE A 61 2.19 21.23 -26.95
N LEU A 62 2.99 22.27 -26.76
CA LEU A 62 4.02 22.66 -27.72
C LEU A 62 5.35 21.89 -27.59
N SER A 63 5.57 21.18 -26.48
CA SER A 63 6.79 20.37 -26.26
C SER A 63 6.76 19.02 -26.96
N ASP A 64 5.59 18.48 -27.23
CA ASP A 64 5.41 17.22 -27.95
C ASP A 64 5.14 17.51 -29.43
N ALA A 65 5.96 16.94 -30.33
CA ALA A 65 5.88 17.19 -31.77
C ALA A 65 4.51 16.82 -32.36
N LYS A 66 3.87 15.75 -31.84
CA LYS A 66 2.57 15.30 -32.32
C LYS A 66 1.45 16.22 -31.84
N LYS A 67 1.42 16.55 -30.54
CA LYS A 67 0.44 17.49 -29.97
C LYS A 67 0.55 18.87 -30.60
N ARG A 68 1.77 19.34 -30.86
CA ARG A 68 2.05 20.60 -31.54
C ARG A 68 1.47 20.62 -32.94
N ALA A 69 1.72 19.58 -33.74
CA ALA A 69 1.18 19.48 -35.10
C ALA A 69 -0.35 19.48 -35.11
N GLU A 70 -0.97 18.72 -34.21
CA GLU A 70 -2.43 18.66 -34.06
C GLU A 70 -3.03 20.03 -33.65
N TYR A 71 -2.35 20.74 -32.74
CA TYR A 71 -2.74 22.10 -32.33
C TYR A 71 -2.61 23.11 -33.49
N ASP A 72 -1.53 23.06 -34.26
CA ASP A 72 -1.29 23.94 -35.40
C ASP A 72 -2.31 23.72 -36.53
N GLU A 73 -2.67 22.45 -36.78
CA GLU A 73 -3.71 22.08 -37.76
C GLU A 73 -5.08 22.57 -37.32
N ALA A 74 -5.48 22.32 -36.09
CA ALA A 74 -6.76 22.75 -35.53
C ALA A 74 -6.90 24.27 -35.54
N ARG A 75 -5.83 24.98 -35.20
CA ARG A 75 -5.79 26.44 -35.21
C ARG A 75 -5.90 27.01 -36.64
N THR A 76 -5.24 26.38 -37.60
CA THR A 76 -5.33 26.79 -39.02
C THR A 76 -6.76 26.62 -39.55
N LEU A 77 -7.47 25.57 -39.16
CA LEU A 77 -8.87 25.34 -39.49
C LEU A 77 -9.79 26.40 -38.85
N PHE A 78 -9.52 26.77 -37.60
CA PHE A 78 -10.26 27.81 -36.90
C PHE A 78 -10.03 29.21 -37.52
N GLU A 79 -8.80 29.59 -37.83
CA GLU A 79 -8.45 30.86 -38.46
C GLU A 79 -9.04 31.02 -39.89
N LYS A 80 -9.26 29.91 -40.61
CA LYS A 80 -9.86 29.90 -41.97
C LYS A 80 -11.39 29.84 -41.96
N GLY A 81 -12.02 29.96 -40.80
CA GLY A 81 -13.51 30.02 -40.69
C GLY A 81 -14.19 28.69 -41.01
N GLY A 82 -13.48 27.58 -41.01
CA GLY A 82 -14.00 26.24 -41.38
C GLY A 82 -14.87 25.54 -40.33
N PHE A 83 -15.11 26.12 -39.19
CA PHE A 83 -15.98 25.55 -38.15
C PHE A 83 -17.41 26.02 -38.33
N ARG A 84 -18.08 25.62 -39.44
CA ARG A 84 -19.53 25.60 -39.47
C ARG A 84 -20.00 24.34 -38.74
N ALA A 85 -20.60 24.53 -37.56
CA ALA A 85 -21.30 23.43 -36.89
C ALA A 85 -22.33 22.81 -37.88
N PRO A 86 -22.39 21.47 -38.00
CA PRO A 86 -23.41 20.83 -38.81
C PRO A 86 -24.80 21.21 -38.26
N GLN A 87 -25.55 22.02 -39.01
CA GLN A 87 -26.91 22.36 -38.72
C GLN A 87 -27.79 21.18 -39.10
N GLY A 88 -28.15 20.34 -38.15
CA GLY A 88 -29.07 19.23 -38.38
C GLY A 88 -28.81 18.00 -37.51
N GLY A 89 -29.39 17.99 -36.31
CA GLY A 89 -29.41 16.80 -35.44
C GLY A 89 -29.48 17.19 -33.98
N GLY A 90 -30.72 17.31 -33.44
CA GLY A 90 -30.95 17.71 -32.06
C GLY A 90 -30.26 16.81 -31.05
N PHE A 91 -29.29 17.34 -30.35
CA PHE A 91 -28.81 16.79 -29.09
C PHE A 91 -29.56 17.49 -27.96
N GLN A 92 -30.60 16.81 -27.49
CA GLN A 92 -31.34 17.14 -26.29
C GLN A 92 -30.43 17.01 -25.08
N GLY A 93 -30.38 18.07 -24.26
CA GLY A 93 -29.52 18.28 -23.11
C GLY A 93 -29.29 17.05 -22.23
N GLY A 94 -28.06 16.63 -22.14
CA GLY A 94 -27.54 15.69 -21.19
C GLY A 94 -26.22 16.23 -20.68
N ASP A 95 -26.24 16.59 -19.47
CA ASP A 95 -25.21 16.90 -18.48
C ASP A 95 -23.75 16.86 -18.94
N PHE A 96 -23.27 17.99 -19.46
CA PHE A 96 -21.85 18.20 -19.81
C PHE A 96 -20.93 18.31 -18.57
N GLY A 97 -21.52 18.39 -17.37
CA GLY A 97 -20.79 18.52 -16.12
C GLY A 97 -20.09 17.24 -15.65
N ASP A 98 -20.63 16.07 -16.00
CA ASP A 98 -20.08 14.78 -15.56
C ASP A 98 -18.92 14.27 -16.44
N ILE A 99 -18.73 14.81 -17.62
CA ILE A 99 -17.64 14.43 -18.56
C ILE A 99 -16.32 15.10 -18.15
N PHE A 100 -16.37 16.22 -17.42
CA PHE A 100 -15.20 17.00 -17.01
C PHE A 100 -14.80 16.84 -15.54
N GLY A 101 -15.54 16.07 -14.77
CA GLY A 101 -15.39 15.95 -13.31
C GLY A 101 -14.44 14.85 -12.79
N GLY A 102 -13.56 14.25 -13.58
CA GLY A 102 -12.68 13.22 -13.01
C GLY A 102 -11.82 12.40 -13.97
N GLY A 103 -11.74 12.77 -15.23
CA GLY A 103 -10.93 12.04 -16.23
C GLY A 103 -9.60 12.72 -16.55
N ASN A 104 -8.59 11.92 -16.81
CA ASN A 104 -7.27 12.35 -17.25
C ASN A 104 -7.40 13.18 -18.56
N PRO A 105 -6.74 14.36 -18.73
CA PRO A 105 -6.82 15.17 -19.93
C PRO A 105 -6.52 14.44 -21.24
N GLN A 106 -5.74 13.36 -21.18
CA GLN A 106 -5.45 12.48 -22.33
C GLN A 106 -6.65 11.70 -22.85
N ASP A 107 -7.58 11.30 -21.97
CA ASP A 107 -8.79 10.55 -22.36
C ASP A 107 -9.84 11.46 -23.01
N ILE A 108 -9.86 12.74 -22.62
CA ILE A 108 -10.76 13.75 -23.17
C ILE A 108 -10.33 14.10 -24.60
N PHE A 109 -9.03 14.22 -24.84
CA PHE A 109 -8.50 14.54 -26.17
C PHE A 109 -8.68 13.37 -27.15
N ALA A 110 -8.47 12.13 -26.69
CA ALA A 110 -8.71 10.92 -27.48
C ALA A 110 -10.21 10.75 -27.86
N ASN A 111 -11.13 11.19 -27.03
CA ASN A 111 -12.57 11.12 -27.30
C ASN A 111 -13.07 12.22 -28.26
N LEU A 112 -12.42 13.39 -28.26
CA LEU A 112 -12.87 14.55 -29.04
C LEU A 112 -12.26 14.59 -30.46
N PHE A 113 -11.03 14.10 -30.62
CA PHE A 113 -10.28 14.14 -31.89
C PHE A 113 -10.02 12.78 -32.51
N GLY A 114 -10.19 11.69 -31.78
CA GLY A 114 -10.19 10.34 -32.33
C GLY A 114 -11.49 10.07 -33.07
N GLY A 115 -11.65 10.69 -34.24
CA GLY A 115 -12.83 10.50 -35.09
C GLY A 115 -13.20 9.04 -35.20
N GLY A 116 -14.44 8.67 -34.83
CA GLY A 116 -15.18 7.44 -35.18
C GLY A 116 -14.42 6.11 -35.27
N GLY A 117 -13.23 6.00 -34.66
CA GLY A 117 -12.46 4.78 -34.64
C GLY A 117 -13.14 3.80 -33.69
N ARG A 118 -13.54 2.63 -34.18
CA ARG A 118 -13.97 1.47 -33.41
C ARG A 118 -13.18 1.41 -32.14
N ARG A 119 -13.83 1.62 -30.97
CA ARG A 119 -13.21 1.38 -29.65
C ARG A 119 -12.57 0.02 -29.73
N GLY A 120 -11.24 -0.02 -29.76
CA GLY A 120 -10.51 -1.28 -29.77
C GLY A 120 -10.99 -2.18 -28.64
N PRO A 121 -10.83 -3.48 -28.77
CA PRO A 121 -11.30 -4.43 -27.78
C PRO A 121 -10.76 -4.04 -26.39
N ARG A 122 -11.65 -3.86 -25.41
CA ARG A 122 -11.30 -3.46 -24.04
C ARG A 122 -11.04 -4.69 -23.19
N LYS A 123 -9.99 -4.60 -22.38
CA LYS A 123 -9.74 -5.57 -21.32
C LYS A 123 -10.90 -5.54 -20.31
N GLY A 124 -11.28 -6.69 -19.77
CA GLY A 124 -12.29 -6.80 -18.72
C GLY A 124 -11.88 -6.04 -17.45
N GLN A 125 -12.88 -5.72 -16.64
CA GLN A 125 -12.65 -5.03 -15.37
C GLN A 125 -11.90 -5.93 -14.38
N ASP A 126 -11.06 -5.32 -13.55
CA ASP A 126 -10.41 -6.00 -12.45
C ASP A 126 -11.44 -6.27 -11.34
N LEU A 127 -11.35 -7.45 -10.73
CA LEU A 127 -12.20 -7.84 -9.62
C LEU A 127 -11.43 -7.77 -8.31
N GLN A 128 -12.14 -7.49 -7.21
CA GLN A 128 -11.58 -7.51 -5.86
C GLN A 128 -12.40 -8.47 -5.00
N THR A 129 -11.70 -9.23 -4.16
CA THR A 129 -12.29 -10.13 -3.17
C THR A 129 -11.43 -10.18 -1.93
N GLU A 130 -11.97 -10.71 -0.85
CA GLU A 130 -11.27 -10.88 0.41
C GLU A 130 -11.18 -12.38 0.73
N ALA A 131 -10.08 -12.76 1.37
CA ALA A 131 -9.90 -14.13 1.85
C ALA A 131 -9.23 -14.12 3.22
N THR A 132 -9.69 -15.01 4.08
CA THR A 132 -9.13 -15.17 5.41
C THR A 132 -8.23 -16.40 5.45
N ILE A 133 -7.01 -16.23 5.96
CA ILE A 133 -6.02 -17.28 6.15
C ILE A 133 -5.66 -17.40 7.63
N THR A 134 -5.15 -18.54 8.04
CA THR A 134 -4.61 -18.75 9.37
C THR A 134 -3.25 -18.08 9.52
N PHE A 135 -2.82 -17.83 10.75
CA PHE A 135 -1.48 -17.32 11.06
C PHE A 135 -0.39 -18.22 10.48
N ARG A 136 -0.55 -19.54 10.60
CA ARG A 136 0.38 -20.53 10.04
C ARG A 136 0.52 -20.41 8.52
N GLU A 137 -0.60 -20.30 7.83
CA GLU A 137 -0.62 -20.11 6.37
C GLU A 137 0.01 -18.79 5.93
N SER A 138 -0.12 -17.73 6.73
CA SER A 138 0.53 -16.46 6.45
C SER A 138 2.07 -16.56 6.54
N VAL A 139 2.59 -17.41 7.42
CA VAL A 139 4.02 -17.62 7.63
C VAL A 139 4.62 -18.54 6.57
N PHE A 140 3.99 -19.69 6.32
CA PHE A 140 4.54 -20.72 5.43
C PHE A 140 4.04 -20.63 4.00
N GLY A 141 3.05 -19.77 3.73
CA GLY A 141 2.35 -19.74 2.47
C GLY A 141 1.33 -20.87 2.35
N THR A 142 0.40 -20.71 1.42
CA THR A 142 -0.65 -21.70 1.14
C THR A 142 -1.16 -21.51 -0.29
N THR A 143 -2.04 -22.39 -0.70
CA THR A 143 -2.84 -22.22 -1.91
C THR A 143 -4.29 -22.05 -1.49
N LEU A 144 -4.92 -20.97 -1.94
CA LEU A 144 -6.33 -20.67 -1.69
C LEU A 144 -7.17 -21.11 -2.89
N ASP A 145 -8.19 -21.91 -2.65
CA ASP A 145 -9.20 -22.23 -3.64
C ASP A 145 -10.44 -21.36 -3.39
N LEU A 146 -10.66 -20.40 -4.28
CA LEU A 146 -11.75 -19.44 -4.21
C LEU A 146 -12.81 -19.76 -5.24
N ARG A 147 -14.07 -19.67 -4.85
CA ARG A 147 -15.21 -19.80 -5.74
C ARG A 147 -15.85 -18.42 -5.92
N LEU A 148 -15.65 -17.83 -7.09
CA LEU A 148 -16.23 -16.55 -7.46
C LEU A 148 -17.53 -16.75 -8.23
N GLY A 149 -18.61 -16.13 -7.77
CA GLY A 149 -19.87 -16.00 -8.53
C GLY A 149 -19.68 -15.04 -9.71
N MET A 150 -20.19 -15.39 -10.88
CA MET A 150 -20.21 -14.49 -12.02
C MET A 150 -21.60 -13.86 -12.18
N GLU A 151 -21.65 -12.57 -12.57
CA GLU A 151 -22.88 -11.79 -12.77
C GLU A 151 -23.89 -12.43 -13.76
N ARG A 152 -23.42 -13.27 -14.67
CA ARG A 152 -24.25 -13.96 -15.69
C ARG A 152 -24.65 -15.38 -15.31
N GLY A 153 -24.58 -15.74 -14.01
CA GLY A 153 -24.98 -17.07 -13.54
C GLY A 153 -23.91 -18.13 -13.84
N GLY A 154 -23.05 -18.39 -12.89
CA GLY A 154 -21.98 -19.37 -12.94
C GLY A 154 -21.01 -19.14 -11.79
N SER A 155 -20.16 -20.10 -11.50
CA SER A 155 -19.06 -19.93 -10.54
C SER A 155 -17.74 -20.35 -11.16
N GLN A 156 -16.70 -19.57 -10.95
CA GLN A 156 -15.34 -19.92 -11.36
C GLN A 156 -14.54 -20.32 -10.14
N ASN A 157 -13.93 -21.50 -10.18
CA ASN A 157 -12.95 -21.90 -9.17
C ASN A 157 -11.59 -21.33 -9.54
N ILE A 158 -10.98 -20.60 -8.63
CA ILE A 158 -9.68 -19.95 -8.82
C ILE A 158 -8.75 -20.41 -7.72
N SER A 159 -7.64 -21.03 -8.11
CA SER A 159 -6.56 -21.36 -7.18
C SER A 159 -5.52 -20.24 -7.19
N ALA A 160 -5.29 -19.65 -6.03
CA ALA A 160 -4.38 -18.52 -5.82
C ALA A 160 -3.27 -18.91 -4.86
N ARG A 161 -2.01 -18.78 -5.29
CA ARG A 161 -0.86 -19.04 -4.42
C ARG A 161 -0.60 -17.84 -3.50
N VAL A 162 -0.64 -18.08 -2.19
CA VAL A 162 -0.22 -17.14 -1.16
C VAL A 162 1.27 -17.35 -0.89
N PRO A 163 2.13 -16.34 -1.10
CA PRO A 163 3.55 -16.48 -0.80
C PRO A 163 3.80 -16.56 0.71
N THR A 164 5.00 -17.05 1.09
CA THR A 164 5.44 -17.09 2.49
C THR A 164 5.61 -15.70 3.07
N GLY A 165 5.28 -15.51 4.33
CA GLY A 165 5.54 -14.28 5.06
C GLY A 165 4.62 -13.11 4.71
N VAL A 166 3.42 -13.36 4.17
CA VAL A 166 2.42 -12.31 3.97
C VAL A 166 1.96 -11.72 5.30
N THR A 167 1.58 -10.45 5.27
CA THR A 167 1.02 -9.74 6.43
C THR A 167 -0.48 -9.57 6.28
N ASP A 168 -1.16 -9.28 7.37
CA ASP A 168 -2.57 -8.88 7.34
C ASP A 168 -2.76 -7.67 6.43
N GLY A 169 -3.86 -7.63 5.66
CA GLY A 169 -4.15 -6.61 4.65
C GLY A 169 -3.35 -6.74 3.34
N ALA A 170 -2.47 -7.71 3.19
CA ALA A 170 -1.71 -7.90 1.95
C ALA A 170 -2.63 -8.20 0.75
N LYS A 171 -2.32 -7.63 -0.42
CA LYS A 171 -3.07 -7.86 -1.66
C LYS A 171 -2.29 -8.75 -2.60
N ILE A 172 -2.95 -9.80 -3.09
CA ILE A 172 -2.41 -10.73 -4.10
C ILE A 172 -3.13 -10.51 -5.41
N ARG A 173 -2.37 -10.39 -6.50
CA ARG A 173 -2.89 -10.27 -7.86
C ARG A 173 -2.84 -11.62 -8.57
N VAL A 174 -3.98 -12.07 -9.06
CA VAL A 174 -4.11 -13.24 -9.93
C VAL A 174 -4.44 -12.78 -11.34
N LYS A 175 -3.45 -12.87 -12.23
CA LYS A 175 -3.57 -12.37 -13.60
C LYS A 175 -4.66 -13.09 -14.39
N GLY A 176 -5.46 -12.33 -15.15
CA GLY A 176 -6.45 -12.87 -16.05
C GLY A 176 -7.62 -13.59 -15.37
N LYS A 177 -7.88 -13.30 -14.09
CA LYS A 177 -8.98 -13.87 -13.30
C LYS A 177 -10.03 -12.84 -12.91
N GLY A 178 -10.02 -11.66 -13.52
CA GLY A 178 -11.05 -10.63 -13.41
C GLY A 178 -12.24 -10.88 -14.33
N ALA A 179 -13.06 -9.85 -14.54
CA ALA A 179 -14.21 -9.91 -15.44
C ALA A 179 -13.77 -10.17 -16.89
N PRO A 180 -14.59 -10.87 -17.70
CA PRO A 180 -14.31 -11.06 -19.13
C PRO A 180 -14.39 -9.74 -19.88
N GLY A 181 -13.52 -9.57 -20.88
CA GLY A 181 -13.49 -8.43 -21.79
C GLY A 181 -13.09 -8.86 -23.20
N GLU A 182 -13.36 -8.01 -24.20
CA GLU A 182 -13.07 -8.30 -25.61
C GLU A 182 -11.57 -8.46 -25.90
N ALA A 183 -10.70 -7.69 -25.17
CA ALA A 183 -9.24 -7.78 -25.27
C ALA A 183 -8.63 -8.72 -24.21
N GLY A 184 -9.45 -9.59 -23.62
CA GLY A 184 -9.06 -10.51 -22.56
C GLY A 184 -9.61 -10.12 -21.18
N PRO A 185 -9.56 -11.04 -20.23
CA PRO A 185 -10.09 -10.82 -18.89
C PRO A 185 -9.24 -9.81 -18.09
N GLY A 186 -9.85 -9.12 -17.13
CA GLY A 186 -9.19 -8.34 -16.10
C GLY A 186 -8.35 -9.21 -15.16
N ASP A 187 -7.88 -8.63 -14.08
CA ASP A 187 -7.15 -9.33 -13.02
C ASP A 187 -8.01 -9.43 -11.77
N LEU A 188 -7.72 -10.42 -10.93
CA LEU A 188 -8.34 -10.55 -9.61
C LEU A 188 -7.34 -10.11 -8.54
N PHE A 189 -7.79 -9.20 -7.66
CA PHE A 189 -7.06 -8.78 -6.48
C PHE A 189 -7.71 -9.40 -5.24
N ILE A 190 -6.93 -10.14 -4.46
CA ILE A 190 -7.38 -10.80 -3.24
C ILE A 190 -6.73 -10.08 -2.06
N GLN A 191 -7.54 -9.46 -1.21
CA GLN A 191 -7.08 -8.90 0.05
C GLN A 191 -7.09 -9.98 1.12
N LEU A 192 -5.96 -10.19 1.78
CA LEU A 192 -5.80 -11.24 2.78
C LEU A 192 -6.06 -10.70 4.19
N HIS A 193 -6.84 -11.45 4.96
CA HIS A 193 -7.04 -11.25 6.39
C HIS A 193 -6.40 -12.41 7.15
N VAL A 194 -5.48 -12.10 8.07
CA VAL A 194 -4.77 -13.11 8.85
C VAL A 194 -5.43 -13.29 10.21
N LYS A 195 -5.96 -14.48 10.51
CA LYS A 195 -6.48 -14.79 11.84
C LYS A 195 -5.35 -14.78 12.86
N PRO A 196 -5.53 -14.14 14.03
CA PRO A 196 -4.54 -14.19 15.11
C PRO A 196 -4.36 -15.62 15.61
N HIS A 197 -3.15 -15.93 16.07
CA HIS A 197 -2.85 -17.22 16.71
C HIS A 197 -2.87 -17.05 18.23
N PRO A 198 -3.41 -18.03 19.01
CA PRO A 198 -3.53 -17.89 20.46
C PRO A 198 -2.20 -17.79 21.20
N ILE A 199 -1.11 -18.30 20.64
CA ILE A 199 0.21 -18.38 21.28
C ILE A 199 1.23 -17.54 20.53
N PHE A 200 1.25 -17.65 19.20
CA PHE A 200 2.26 -16.98 18.38
C PHE A 200 1.83 -15.60 17.92
N GLY A 201 2.75 -14.64 18.04
CA GLY A 201 2.65 -13.32 17.41
C GLY A 201 3.75 -13.12 16.37
N ARG A 202 3.75 -11.93 15.75
CA ARG A 202 4.74 -11.56 14.75
C ARG A 202 5.25 -10.14 14.95
N LYS A 203 6.57 -9.95 14.86
CA LYS A 203 7.22 -8.63 14.87
C LYS A 203 8.22 -8.57 13.71
N GLY A 204 7.80 -7.98 12.60
CA GLY A 204 8.59 -8.00 11.36
C GLY A 204 8.73 -9.42 10.81
N GLU A 205 9.96 -9.91 10.66
CA GLU A 205 10.26 -11.29 10.24
C GLU A 205 10.39 -12.25 11.43
N ASN A 206 10.39 -11.74 12.66
CA ASN A 206 10.45 -12.57 13.84
C ASN A 206 9.06 -13.04 14.27
N LEU A 207 9.00 -14.28 14.74
CA LEU A 207 7.87 -14.79 15.50
C LEU A 207 8.06 -14.49 16.98
N THR A 208 6.99 -14.28 17.71
CA THR A 208 7.02 -14.02 19.16
C THR A 208 6.11 -15.02 19.87
N LEU A 209 6.50 -15.43 21.05
CA LEU A 209 5.62 -16.14 21.98
C LEU A 209 5.98 -15.79 23.43
N THR A 210 5.01 -15.92 24.31
CA THR A 210 5.19 -15.82 25.75
C THR A 210 5.27 -17.21 26.34
N LEU A 211 6.41 -17.50 27.02
CA LEU A 211 6.66 -18.79 27.64
C LEU A 211 6.35 -18.69 29.14
N PRO A 212 5.29 -19.33 29.62
CA PRO A 212 5.05 -19.41 31.06
C PRO A 212 6.11 -20.32 31.70
N VAL A 213 6.74 -19.83 32.76
CA VAL A 213 7.72 -20.55 33.55
C VAL A 213 7.39 -20.43 35.03
N THR A 214 7.75 -21.40 35.84
CA THR A 214 7.60 -21.32 37.30
C THR A 214 8.70 -20.41 37.88
N PHE A 215 8.45 -19.87 39.07
CA PHE A 215 9.47 -19.12 39.80
C PHE A 215 10.76 -19.96 40.02
N ALA A 216 10.62 -21.24 40.35
CA ALA A 216 11.75 -22.15 40.55
C ALA A 216 12.59 -22.33 39.28
N GLU A 217 11.96 -22.50 38.11
CA GLU A 217 12.65 -22.59 36.82
C GLU A 217 13.37 -21.29 36.48
N ALA A 218 12.78 -20.14 36.75
CA ALA A 218 13.41 -18.84 36.53
C ALA A 218 14.59 -18.59 37.47
N ALA A 219 14.47 -19.01 38.74
CA ALA A 219 15.50 -18.80 39.76
C ALA A 219 16.65 -19.77 39.64
N LEU A 220 16.38 -21.05 39.42
CA LEU A 220 17.40 -22.12 39.40
C LEU A 220 17.92 -22.43 38.01
N GLY A 221 17.22 -21.98 36.97
CA GLY A 221 17.47 -22.35 35.59
C GLY A 221 16.76 -23.64 35.20
N ALA A 222 16.44 -23.77 33.93
CA ALA A 222 15.77 -24.95 33.36
C ALA A 222 16.01 -25.07 31.88
N ASP A 223 15.93 -26.27 31.36
CA ASP A 223 15.85 -26.53 29.92
C ASP A 223 14.40 -26.89 29.58
N ILE A 224 13.71 -25.96 28.86
CA ILE A 224 12.29 -26.08 28.59
C ILE A 224 12.06 -26.35 27.11
N LYS A 225 11.24 -27.34 26.77
CA LYS A 225 10.80 -27.60 25.41
C LYS A 225 9.70 -26.62 25.02
N VAL A 226 9.90 -25.92 23.94
CA VAL A 226 9.01 -24.90 23.41
C VAL A 226 8.57 -25.29 22.02
N PRO A 227 7.26 -25.35 21.73
CA PRO A 227 6.78 -25.67 20.40
C PRO A 227 7.14 -24.55 19.42
N THR A 228 7.45 -24.91 18.18
CA THR A 228 7.57 -23.96 17.09
C THR A 228 6.33 -23.95 16.24
N LEU A 229 6.13 -22.88 15.46
CA LEU A 229 5.01 -22.81 14.52
C LEU A 229 5.12 -23.90 13.41
N ALA A 230 6.31 -24.40 13.13
CA ALA A 230 6.55 -25.50 12.20
C ALA A 230 6.01 -26.85 12.72
N GLY A 231 5.88 -27.01 14.03
CA GLY A 231 5.34 -28.21 14.68
C GLY A 231 6.41 -29.09 15.33
N ASP A 232 7.68 -28.69 15.25
CA ASP A 232 8.78 -29.28 16.02
C ASP A 232 9.00 -28.53 17.34
N ASP A 233 9.59 -29.20 18.33
CA ASP A 233 9.97 -28.58 19.60
C ASP A 233 11.44 -28.14 19.56
N VAL A 234 11.72 -27.00 20.20
CA VAL A 234 13.09 -26.55 20.46
C VAL A 234 13.31 -26.42 21.95
N THR A 235 14.51 -26.82 22.42
CA THR A 235 14.89 -26.64 23.82
C THR A 235 15.40 -25.22 24.02
N VAL A 236 14.78 -24.49 24.92
CA VAL A 236 15.19 -23.14 25.33
C VAL A 236 15.77 -23.23 26.74
N ARG A 237 17.01 -22.82 26.89
CA ARG A 237 17.69 -22.78 28.18
C ARG A 237 17.34 -21.49 28.91
N ILE A 238 16.75 -21.62 30.07
CA ILE A 238 16.53 -20.55 31.05
C ILE A 238 17.75 -20.55 31.98
N ALA A 239 18.51 -19.46 31.96
CA ALA A 239 19.65 -19.32 32.87
C ALA A 239 19.16 -19.06 34.31
N PRO A 240 19.92 -19.50 35.36
CA PRO A 240 19.60 -19.14 36.73
C PRO A 240 19.49 -17.62 36.91
N GLY A 241 18.47 -17.17 37.64
CA GLY A 241 18.22 -15.75 37.87
C GLY A 241 17.61 -15.00 36.65
N THR A 242 16.99 -15.70 35.74
CA THR A 242 16.33 -15.06 34.59
C THR A 242 15.15 -14.21 35.04
N PRO A 243 15.16 -12.86 34.81
CA PRO A 243 14.08 -11.99 35.22
C PRO A 243 12.82 -12.20 34.37
N ASN A 244 11.66 -11.89 34.96
CA ASN A 244 10.40 -11.82 34.24
C ASN A 244 10.48 -10.81 33.11
N GLY A 245 9.87 -11.13 31.93
CA GLY A 245 9.90 -10.29 30.73
C GLY A 245 11.20 -10.44 29.90
N ARG A 246 12.17 -11.25 30.32
CA ARG A 246 13.39 -11.52 29.54
C ARG A 246 13.01 -12.18 28.21
N THR A 247 13.53 -11.65 27.13
CA THR A 247 13.34 -12.25 25.80
C THR A 247 14.58 -13.05 25.39
N LEU A 248 14.36 -14.32 25.07
CA LEU A 248 15.34 -15.26 24.56
C LEU A 248 15.15 -15.43 23.06
N ARG A 249 16.23 -15.63 22.31
CA ARG A 249 16.22 -15.71 20.86
C ARG A 249 16.59 -17.11 20.38
N VAL A 250 15.70 -17.74 19.62
CA VAL A 250 15.95 -19.00 18.93
C VAL A 250 16.13 -18.69 17.44
N LYS A 251 17.37 -18.82 16.98
CA LYS A 251 17.76 -18.43 15.62
C LYS A 251 17.08 -19.26 14.54
N GLY A 252 16.68 -18.59 13.45
CA GLY A 252 16.15 -19.22 12.24
C GLY A 252 14.79 -19.89 12.41
N ARG A 253 14.01 -19.54 13.45
CA ARG A 253 12.67 -20.08 13.73
C ARG A 253 11.57 -19.06 13.52
N GLY A 254 11.86 -17.99 12.77
CA GLY A 254 10.91 -16.96 12.37
C GLY A 254 10.31 -17.19 10.99
N VAL A 255 9.88 -16.11 10.39
CA VAL A 255 9.29 -16.07 9.05
C VAL A 255 10.40 -16.07 7.99
N THR A 256 10.27 -16.94 6.98
CA THR A 256 11.18 -16.93 5.82
C THR A 256 10.62 -16.02 4.73
N LYS A 257 11.41 -15.01 4.33
CA LYS A 257 11.07 -14.11 3.23
C LYS A 257 12.26 -14.02 2.27
N GLY A 258 12.11 -14.60 1.08
CA GLY A 258 13.22 -14.73 0.14
C GLY A 258 14.36 -15.58 0.72
N SER A 259 15.55 -15.00 0.82
CA SER A 259 16.75 -15.65 1.36
C SER A 259 16.95 -15.45 2.87
N THR A 260 16.13 -14.62 3.52
CA THR A 260 16.27 -14.33 4.95
C THR A 260 15.23 -15.08 5.77
N THR A 261 15.65 -15.60 6.91
CA THR A 261 14.76 -16.23 7.90
C THR A 261 14.92 -15.48 9.22
N GLY A 262 13.81 -15.02 9.76
CA GLY A 262 13.78 -14.38 11.08
C GLY A 262 13.99 -15.39 12.22
N ASP A 263 13.85 -14.93 13.42
CA ASP A 263 14.05 -15.70 14.64
C ASP A 263 12.74 -15.88 15.43
N LEU A 264 12.72 -16.81 16.35
CA LEU A 264 11.66 -16.91 17.35
C LEU A 264 12.13 -16.19 18.62
N LEU A 265 11.36 -15.20 19.05
CA LEU A 265 11.57 -14.43 20.27
C LEU A 265 10.66 -14.98 21.36
N VAL A 266 11.26 -15.58 22.36
CA VAL A 266 10.58 -16.23 23.48
C VAL A 266 10.66 -15.31 24.70
N THR A 267 9.53 -14.72 25.10
CA THR A 267 9.49 -13.85 26.29
C THR A 267 9.09 -14.69 27.52
N VAL A 268 9.94 -14.68 28.51
CA VAL A 268 9.71 -15.43 29.77
C VAL A 268 8.66 -14.69 30.59
N GLU A 269 7.64 -15.42 31.04
CA GLU A 269 6.59 -14.94 31.92
C GLU A 269 6.53 -15.82 33.17
N VAL A 270 6.94 -15.28 34.31
CA VAL A 270 6.92 -16.02 35.54
C VAL A 270 5.51 -16.16 36.08
N GLN A 271 5.04 -17.38 36.21
CA GLN A 271 3.70 -17.70 36.71
C GLN A 271 3.75 -17.93 38.22
N VAL A 272 2.89 -17.22 38.95
CA VAL A 272 2.71 -17.43 40.38
C VAL A 272 1.60 -18.47 40.58
N PRO A 273 1.83 -19.55 41.35
CA PRO A 273 0.80 -20.51 41.67
C PRO A 273 -0.38 -19.83 42.37
N GLN A 274 -1.61 -20.12 41.91
CA GLN A 274 -2.82 -19.54 42.52
C GLN A 274 -3.07 -20.05 43.94
N ARG A 275 -2.57 -21.25 44.26
CA ARG A 275 -2.72 -21.87 45.56
C ARG A 275 -1.42 -22.56 45.97
N VAL A 276 -0.97 -22.25 47.20
CA VAL A 276 0.19 -22.88 47.83
C VAL A 276 -0.19 -23.31 49.22
N ASP A 277 -0.05 -24.60 49.53
CA ASP A 277 -0.40 -25.17 50.85
C ASP A 277 0.64 -26.21 51.30
N GLY A 278 0.50 -26.67 52.54
CA GLY A 278 1.34 -27.72 53.13
C GLY A 278 2.85 -27.39 53.07
N LYS A 279 3.63 -28.41 52.78
CA LYS A 279 5.12 -28.30 52.73
C LYS A 279 5.64 -27.24 51.73
N ALA A 280 4.89 -26.97 50.63
CA ALA A 280 5.26 -25.95 49.68
C ALA A 280 5.11 -24.54 50.30
N LEU A 281 4.07 -24.31 51.11
CA LEU A 281 3.90 -23.05 51.81
C LEU A 281 5.03 -22.83 52.84
N ASP A 282 5.39 -23.88 53.59
CA ASP A 282 6.47 -23.78 54.59
C ASP A 282 7.82 -23.51 53.92
N ALA A 283 8.11 -24.17 52.79
CA ALA A 283 9.33 -23.90 52.02
C ALA A 283 9.37 -22.46 51.48
N LEU A 284 8.21 -21.96 50.99
CA LEU A 284 8.09 -20.59 50.46
C LEU A 284 8.26 -19.54 51.59
N LYS A 285 7.72 -19.76 52.80
CA LYS A 285 7.94 -18.90 53.97
C LYS A 285 9.42 -18.84 54.34
N LYS A 286 10.07 -19.99 54.42
CA LYS A 286 11.52 -20.08 54.72
C LYS A 286 12.33 -19.33 53.63
N PHE A 287 12.00 -19.52 52.37
CA PHE A 287 12.66 -18.77 51.30
C PHE A 287 12.48 -17.25 51.44
N ALA A 288 11.26 -16.81 51.77
CA ALA A 288 10.99 -15.38 51.99
C ALA A 288 11.79 -14.81 53.18
N GLU A 289 11.98 -15.58 54.26
CA GLU A 289 12.81 -15.18 55.42
C GLU A 289 14.27 -15.04 55.02
N GLU A 290 14.81 -15.98 54.28
CA GLU A 290 16.23 -15.98 53.86
C GLU A 290 16.55 -14.89 52.80
N THR A 291 15.53 -14.41 52.07
CA THR A 291 15.67 -13.34 51.04
C THR A 291 15.18 -11.99 51.50
N ALA A 292 14.74 -11.83 52.74
CA ALA A 292 14.15 -10.59 53.29
C ALA A 292 15.10 -9.38 53.28
N SER A 293 16.42 -9.61 53.21
CA SER A 293 17.41 -8.54 53.15
C SER A 293 17.47 -7.77 51.84
N GLU A 294 16.91 -8.30 50.78
CA GLU A 294 16.88 -7.65 49.46
C GLU A 294 15.68 -6.73 49.31
N ASP A 295 15.92 -5.42 49.31
CA ASP A 295 14.86 -4.43 49.01
C ASP A 295 14.70 -4.25 47.49
N VAL A 296 13.90 -5.10 46.88
CA VAL A 296 13.56 -5.07 45.46
C VAL A 296 12.87 -3.79 44.99
N ARG A 297 12.43 -2.93 45.94
CA ARG A 297 11.71 -1.68 45.64
C ARG A 297 12.57 -0.44 45.78
N LEU A 298 13.81 -0.55 46.26
CA LEU A 298 14.70 0.58 46.47
C LEU A 298 14.87 1.46 45.25
N ASP A 299 15.20 0.83 44.11
CA ASP A 299 15.36 1.52 42.83
C ASP A 299 14.05 2.17 42.33
N PHE A 300 12.93 1.50 42.52
CA PHE A 300 11.62 2.01 42.13
C PHE A 300 11.27 3.28 42.96
N VAL A 301 11.44 3.21 44.27
CA VAL A 301 11.16 4.34 45.16
C VAL A 301 12.08 5.53 44.86
N ASN A 302 13.36 5.28 44.59
CA ASN A 302 14.32 6.34 44.23
C ASN A 302 13.96 7.01 42.91
N LYS A 303 13.59 6.26 41.88
CA LYS A 303 13.16 6.80 40.57
C LYS A 303 11.82 7.54 40.65
N ALA A 304 10.93 7.17 41.55
CA ALA A 304 9.65 7.86 41.72
C ALA A 304 9.75 9.24 42.42
N LYS A 305 10.91 9.57 43.00
CA LYS A 305 11.18 10.85 43.67
C LYS A 305 11.84 11.89 42.76
N ILE A 306 12.16 11.54 41.52
CA ILE A 306 12.72 12.42 40.49
C ILE A 306 11.58 13.06 39.69
#